data_e928e9de6818344b486d79e5ae6ac8e8
#
_entry.id   e928e9de6818344b486d79e5ae6ac8e8
#
_cell.length_a   1.000
_cell.length_b   1.000
_cell.length_c   1.000
_cell.angle_alpha   90.00
_cell.angle_beta   90.00
_cell.angle_gamma   90.00
#
_symmetry.space_group_name_H-M   'P 1'
#
loop_
_entity.id
_entity.type
_entity.pdbx_description
1 polymer ?
#
loop_
_entity_poly.entity_id
_entity_poly.type
_entity_poly.pdbx_seq_one_letter_code
_entity_poly.pdbx_strand_id
1 'polypeptide(L)'
;MTGTYDSAWKDKLLSWDGTAMTYDAIGNMLTGGGTTYTWTQGRRLSGVENGKSIKYLYDNIGARVKKTVDNTVTEYQWAGDLLLSEKTDGRIIWYCYDSQANLIFVTIRGITYFYVRNVQGDIIALVDADGKVVVKYTSDSWGKVIAVTGELADTVGVQNPFRYKGYYYDNETGMYYLKSRYYDAEIKRFICADGYFSTGVGKHDCNMFLYCNNNPIMNVDVNGYSFISFVKKSISFVKGIVGAVSKGISISGGSAVAIATSDGPSPVMDFVAAGIVLGFNIYEYYKDKIHDNTQTKILSLPRNKKDVVIYRYGGTNPGNLTPSQKDSDTGLSFSTIPPRMGGKAAVTTINTLNKTGIVYAYQDKLTHVSVVPVGVSIQTWINAGSGSIWTQAVKSVVVKWDGGN
;
A
#
# COMPACT_ATOMS: atom_id res chain seq x y z
N MET A 1 -28.68 -18.09 5.45
CA MET A 1 -28.68 -16.63 5.30
C MET A 1 -29.67 -16.27 4.21
N THR A 2 -30.71 -15.51 4.55
CA THR A 2 -31.77 -15.10 3.63
C THR A 2 -31.84 -13.58 3.59
N GLY A 3 -31.93 -13.02 2.37
CA GLY A 3 -32.06 -11.58 2.15
C GLY A 3 -33.42 -11.24 1.55
N THR A 4 -34.01 -10.12 1.95
CA THR A 4 -35.18 -9.55 1.28
C THR A 4 -34.78 -8.33 0.49
N TYR A 5 -35.41 -8.12 -0.66
CA TYR A 5 -35.10 -7.05 -1.59
C TYR A 5 -36.29 -6.14 -1.85
N ASP A 6 -36.02 -4.90 -2.22
CA ASP A 6 -37.01 -3.92 -2.59
C ASP A 6 -37.78 -4.35 -3.85
N SER A 7 -39.11 -4.16 -3.87
CA SER A 7 -39.92 -4.56 -5.00
C SER A 7 -39.76 -3.69 -6.23
N ALA A 8 -39.45 -2.40 -6.05
CA ALA A 8 -39.25 -1.43 -7.13
C ALA A 8 -37.77 -1.37 -7.58
N TRP A 9 -36.87 -1.39 -6.66
CA TRP A 9 -35.41 -1.45 -6.93
C TRP A 9 -34.84 -2.78 -6.45
N LYS A 10 -34.96 -3.80 -7.27
CA LYS A 10 -34.67 -5.20 -6.95
C LYS A 10 -33.27 -5.52 -6.47
N ASP A 11 -32.31 -4.61 -6.68
CA ASP A 11 -30.93 -4.77 -6.21
C ASP A 11 -30.75 -4.29 -4.76
N LYS A 12 -31.69 -3.48 -4.25
CA LYS A 12 -31.60 -2.88 -2.93
C LYS A 12 -32.01 -3.89 -1.86
N LEU A 13 -31.06 -4.26 -1.00
CA LEU A 13 -31.26 -5.23 0.07
C LEU A 13 -31.94 -4.57 1.26
N LEU A 14 -33.17 -4.97 1.58
CA LEU A 14 -33.96 -4.42 2.69
C LEU A 14 -33.74 -5.16 4.01
N SER A 15 -33.34 -6.42 3.96
CA SER A 15 -32.86 -7.12 5.15
C SER A 15 -31.87 -8.22 4.82
N TRP A 16 -31.02 -8.53 5.76
CA TRP A 16 -30.06 -9.63 5.69
C TRP A 16 -30.06 -10.38 7.02
N ASP A 17 -30.38 -11.67 6.96
CA ASP A 17 -30.44 -12.57 8.13
C ASP A 17 -31.24 -11.98 9.29
N GLY A 18 -32.43 -11.38 8.97
CA GLY A 18 -33.32 -10.73 9.92
C GLY A 18 -32.97 -9.27 10.28
N THR A 19 -31.80 -8.78 9.90
CA THR A 19 -31.38 -7.39 10.15
C THR A 19 -31.92 -6.47 9.06
N ALA A 20 -32.74 -5.48 9.44
CA ALA A 20 -33.31 -4.52 8.50
C ALA A 20 -32.29 -3.45 8.07
N MET A 21 -32.45 -2.97 6.83
CA MET A 21 -31.62 -1.92 6.22
C MET A 21 -32.49 -0.86 5.58
N THR A 22 -32.08 0.40 5.69
CA THR A 22 -32.74 1.53 5.02
C THR A 22 -31.76 2.26 4.12
N TYR A 23 -32.29 2.93 3.10
CA TYR A 23 -31.50 3.64 2.10
C TYR A 23 -32.11 4.99 1.74
N ASP A 24 -31.28 5.91 1.29
CA ASP A 24 -31.76 7.14 0.64
C ASP A 24 -32.27 6.87 -0.80
N ALA A 25 -32.74 7.93 -1.45
CA ALA A 25 -33.31 7.86 -2.79
C ALA A 25 -32.31 7.45 -3.88
N ILE A 26 -31.00 7.65 -3.66
CA ILE A 26 -29.96 7.29 -4.62
C ILE A 26 -29.22 6.00 -4.26
N GLY A 27 -29.70 5.28 -3.23
CA GLY A 27 -29.19 3.96 -2.86
C GLY A 27 -27.99 3.97 -1.91
N ASN A 28 -27.79 5.01 -1.13
CA ASN A 28 -26.84 4.95 -0.02
C ASN A 28 -27.53 4.35 1.20
N MET A 29 -26.88 3.39 1.87
CA MET A 29 -27.42 2.81 3.10
C MET A 29 -27.46 3.88 4.20
N LEU A 30 -28.60 4.04 4.85
CA LEU A 30 -28.76 4.96 5.98
C LEU A 30 -28.66 4.23 7.31
N THR A 31 -29.22 3.04 7.40
CA THR A 31 -29.13 2.20 8.60
C THR A 31 -28.94 0.73 8.25
N GLY A 32 -28.27 -0.03 9.11
CA GLY A 32 -28.14 -1.48 9.02
C GLY A 32 -27.37 -2.03 10.22
N GLY A 33 -27.85 -3.10 10.85
CA GLY A 33 -27.17 -3.76 11.95
C GLY A 33 -26.90 -2.89 13.18
N GLY A 34 -27.77 -1.95 13.49
CA GLY A 34 -27.57 -0.99 14.60
C GLY A 34 -26.59 0.16 14.27
N THR A 35 -26.11 0.21 13.02
CA THR A 35 -25.23 1.26 12.51
C THR A 35 -26.01 2.30 11.72
N THR A 36 -25.69 3.58 11.91
CA THR A 36 -26.21 4.69 11.10
C THR A 36 -25.10 5.27 10.23
N TYR A 37 -25.42 5.56 8.97
CA TYR A 37 -24.49 6.08 7.97
C TYR A 37 -24.93 7.46 7.50
N THR A 38 -23.98 8.38 7.37
CA THR A 38 -24.19 9.70 6.77
C THR A 38 -23.35 9.88 5.53
N TRP A 39 -23.89 10.58 4.55
CA TRP A 39 -23.32 10.70 3.21
C TRP A 39 -23.15 12.16 2.81
N THR A 40 -22.16 12.44 2.00
CA THR A 40 -21.89 13.76 1.42
C THR A 40 -21.54 13.63 -0.06
N GLN A 41 -21.64 14.73 -0.81
CA GLN A 41 -21.30 14.76 -2.23
C GLN A 41 -21.89 13.60 -3.05
N GLY A 42 -23.12 13.24 -2.74
CA GLY A 42 -23.87 12.16 -3.36
C GLY A 42 -23.59 10.79 -2.70
N ARG A 43 -22.46 10.16 -2.98
CA ARG A 43 -22.19 8.76 -2.59
C ARG A 43 -20.93 8.59 -1.75
N ARG A 44 -20.40 9.65 -1.14
CA ARG A 44 -19.25 9.57 -0.24
C ARG A 44 -19.69 9.41 1.20
N LEU A 45 -19.29 8.33 1.84
CA LEU A 45 -19.56 8.09 3.25
C LEU A 45 -18.84 9.14 4.10
N SER A 46 -19.58 9.99 4.78
CA SER A 46 -19.02 11.05 5.63
C SER A 46 -19.03 10.73 7.11
N GLY A 47 -19.87 9.79 7.54
CA GLY A 47 -19.92 9.40 8.94
C GLY A 47 -20.55 8.04 9.16
N VAL A 48 -20.18 7.41 10.27
CA VAL A 48 -20.71 6.13 10.77
C VAL A 48 -20.88 6.25 12.28
N GLU A 49 -22.06 5.86 12.79
CA GLU A 49 -22.36 5.75 14.21
C GLU A 49 -22.73 4.29 14.50
N ASN A 50 -21.86 3.60 15.25
CA ASN A 50 -22.02 2.17 15.60
C ASN A 50 -21.56 1.88 17.05
N GLY A 51 -21.79 2.80 17.96
CA GLY A 51 -21.22 2.83 19.30
C GLY A 51 -19.93 3.63 19.37
N LYS A 52 -19.37 3.97 18.20
CA LYS A 52 -18.31 4.97 18.02
C LYS A 52 -18.78 5.99 17.01
N SER A 53 -18.32 7.25 17.17
CA SER A 53 -18.56 8.30 16.18
C SER A 53 -17.40 8.36 15.21
N ILE A 54 -17.63 8.02 13.95
CA ILE A 54 -16.60 7.95 12.92
C ILE A 54 -16.92 8.99 11.85
N LYS A 55 -15.93 9.81 11.48
CA LYS A 55 -16.06 10.84 10.44
C LYS A 55 -14.96 10.67 9.40
N TYR A 56 -15.32 10.86 8.13
CA TYR A 56 -14.40 10.79 7.01
C TYR A 56 -14.37 12.10 6.24
N LEU A 57 -13.18 12.52 5.83
CA LEU A 57 -12.97 13.64 4.92
C LEU A 57 -12.22 13.15 3.67
N TYR A 58 -12.60 13.73 2.54
CA TYR A 58 -12.06 13.39 1.23
C TYR A 58 -11.49 14.64 0.56
N ASP A 59 -10.50 14.46 -0.29
CA ASP A 59 -10.02 15.52 -1.16
C ASP A 59 -10.97 15.75 -2.36
N ASN A 60 -10.57 16.66 -3.24
CA ASN A 60 -11.35 17.04 -4.43
C ASN A 60 -11.47 15.91 -5.48
N ILE A 61 -10.56 14.92 -5.46
CA ILE A 61 -10.60 13.77 -6.37
C ILE A 61 -11.27 12.54 -5.73
N GLY A 62 -11.60 12.61 -4.44
CA GLY A 62 -12.34 11.57 -3.71
C GLY A 62 -11.49 10.58 -2.95
N ALA A 63 -10.20 10.81 -2.81
CA ALA A 63 -9.39 10.04 -1.90
C ALA A 63 -9.65 10.45 -0.45
N ARG A 64 -9.77 9.47 0.46
CA ARG A 64 -9.96 9.72 1.88
C ARG A 64 -8.68 10.28 2.50
N VAL A 65 -8.71 11.54 2.94
CA VAL A 65 -7.54 12.23 3.51
C VAL A 65 -7.54 12.26 5.03
N LYS A 66 -8.71 12.02 5.67
CA LYS A 66 -8.82 12.00 7.13
C LYS A 66 -9.91 11.03 7.59
N LYS A 67 -9.63 10.31 8.67
CA LYS A 67 -10.60 9.56 9.48
C LYS A 67 -10.51 10.07 10.93
N THR A 68 -11.64 10.32 11.53
CA THR A 68 -11.73 10.62 12.96
C THR A 68 -12.61 9.57 13.61
N VAL A 69 -12.10 8.87 14.62
CA VAL A 69 -12.83 7.89 15.42
C VAL A 69 -12.91 8.47 16.84
N ASP A 70 -14.11 8.85 17.26
CA ASP A 70 -14.32 9.63 18.47
C ASP A 70 -13.45 10.90 18.46
N ASN A 71 -12.35 10.90 19.21
CA ASN A 71 -11.39 12.02 19.25
C ASN A 71 -10.06 11.70 18.57
N THR A 72 -9.87 10.47 18.08
CA THR A 72 -8.62 10.05 17.46
C THR A 72 -8.63 10.36 15.97
N VAL A 73 -7.66 11.13 15.52
CA VAL A 73 -7.53 11.57 14.13
C VAL A 73 -6.45 10.78 13.42
N THR A 74 -6.79 10.19 12.26
CA THR A 74 -5.86 9.60 11.32
C THR A 74 -5.85 10.41 10.03
N GLU A 75 -4.67 10.84 9.60
CA GLU A 75 -4.45 11.56 8.34
C GLU A 75 -3.74 10.65 7.34
N TYR A 76 -4.17 10.68 6.07
CA TYR A 76 -3.69 9.83 5.00
C TYR A 76 -2.94 10.61 3.94
N GLN A 77 -1.79 10.09 3.51
CA GLN A 77 -1.02 10.65 2.40
C GLN A 77 -1.05 9.70 1.20
N TRP A 78 -1.47 10.22 0.07
CA TRP A 78 -1.61 9.48 -1.18
C TRP A 78 -0.63 9.95 -2.24
N ALA A 79 -0.17 9.03 -3.08
CA ALA A 79 0.49 9.34 -4.36
C ALA A 79 -0.32 8.65 -5.47
N GLY A 80 -1.15 9.41 -6.16
CA GLY A 80 -2.15 8.84 -7.05
C GLY A 80 -3.06 7.90 -6.28
N ASP A 81 -3.07 6.65 -6.70
CA ASP A 81 -3.90 5.60 -6.09
C ASP A 81 -3.23 4.85 -4.92
N LEU A 82 -2.00 5.18 -4.57
CA LEU A 82 -1.24 4.48 -3.53
C LEU A 82 -1.27 5.26 -2.22
N LEU A 83 -1.70 4.60 -1.15
CA LEU A 83 -1.58 5.13 0.21
C LEU A 83 -0.11 5.00 0.65
N LEU A 84 0.60 6.10 0.76
CA LEU A 84 2.00 6.09 1.18
C LEU A 84 2.17 6.02 2.68
N SER A 85 1.32 6.71 3.41
CA SER A 85 1.38 6.71 4.87
C SER A 85 0.05 7.08 5.50
N GLU A 86 -0.09 6.69 6.76
CA GLU A 86 -1.12 7.22 7.66
C GLU A 86 -0.48 7.69 8.96
N LYS A 87 -1.02 8.77 9.51
CA LYS A 87 -0.53 9.39 10.74
C LYS A 87 -1.65 9.46 11.76
N THR A 88 -1.44 8.85 12.93
CA THR A 88 -2.37 8.86 14.06
C THR A 88 -1.62 9.24 15.33
N ASP A 89 -2.06 10.26 16.04
CA ASP A 89 -1.45 10.72 17.31
C ASP A 89 0.08 10.91 17.20
N GLY A 90 0.54 11.51 16.11
CA GLY A 90 1.97 11.72 15.83
C GLY A 90 2.75 10.49 15.37
N ARG A 91 2.15 9.31 15.41
CA ARG A 91 2.76 8.06 14.92
C ARG A 91 2.45 7.90 13.44
N ILE A 92 3.46 7.53 12.66
CA ILE A 92 3.34 7.35 11.22
C ILE A 92 3.57 5.88 10.88
N ILE A 93 2.69 5.33 10.06
CA ILE A 93 2.83 4.04 9.40
C ILE A 93 3.15 4.31 7.94
N TRP A 94 4.18 3.67 7.41
CA TRP A 94 4.61 3.82 6.02
C TRP A 94 4.34 2.54 5.24
N TYR A 95 3.91 2.69 4.00
CA TYR A 95 3.63 1.59 3.08
C TYR A 95 4.55 1.65 1.88
N CYS A 96 5.10 0.52 1.49
CA CYS A 96 5.97 0.41 0.31
C CYS A 96 5.36 -0.52 -0.72
N TYR A 97 5.51 -0.14 -1.99
CA TYR A 97 4.96 -0.84 -3.14
C TYR A 97 6.04 -1.14 -4.16
N ASP A 98 5.85 -2.20 -4.94
CA ASP A 98 6.65 -2.47 -6.12
C ASP A 98 6.22 -1.59 -7.31
N SER A 99 6.92 -1.73 -8.44
CA SER A 99 6.61 -1.00 -9.68
C SER A 99 5.25 -1.35 -10.30
N GLN A 100 4.59 -2.40 -9.82
CA GLN A 100 3.27 -2.85 -10.24
C GLN A 100 2.17 -2.48 -9.23
N ALA A 101 2.49 -1.60 -8.27
CA ALA A 101 1.60 -1.15 -7.21
C ALA A 101 1.18 -2.27 -6.21
N ASN A 102 1.98 -3.30 -6.07
CA ASN A 102 1.74 -4.31 -5.04
C ASN A 102 2.46 -3.93 -3.74
N LEU A 103 1.79 -4.10 -2.61
CA LEU A 103 2.37 -3.91 -1.28
C LEU A 103 3.53 -4.88 -1.05
N ILE A 104 4.70 -4.37 -0.66
CA ILE A 104 5.90 -5.15 -0.32
C ILE A 104 6.09 -5.21 1.19
N PHE A 105 6.11 -4.03 1.85
CA PHE A 105 6.29 -3.97 3.29
C PHE A 105 5.56 -2.78 3.92
N VAL A 106 5.37 -2.87 5.23
CA VAL A 106 4.88 -1.80 6.09
C VAL A 106 5.91 -1.51 7.16
N THR A 107 6.11 -0.23 7.48
CA THR A 107 6.94 0.19 8.60
C THR A 107 6.05 0.78 9.69
N ILE A 108 6.01 0.13 10.85
CA ILE A 108 5.23 0.50 12.01
C ILE A 108 6.18 0.76 13.18
N ARG A 109 6.15 1.95 13.75
CA ARG A 109 7.05 2.36 14.85
C ARG A 109 8.54 2.16 14.53
N GLY A 110 8.93 2.35 13.26
CA GLY A 110 10.31 2.17 12.81
C GLY A 110 10.73 0.72 12.56
N ILE A 111 9.84 -0.25 12.76
CA ILE A 111 10.09 -1.66 12.46
C ILE A 111 9.40 -2.02 11.15
N THR A 112 10.13 -2.69 10.27
CA THR A 112 9.60 -3.10 8.96
C THR A 112 9.11 -4.53 8.99
N TYR A 113 7.91 -4.75 8.46
CA TYR A 113 7.29 -6.05 8.28
C TYR A 113 6.93 -6.26 6.82
N PHE A 114 7.22 -7.44 6.27
CA PHE A 114 6.98 -7.76 4.87
C PHE A 114 5.64 -8.46 4.71
N TYR A 115 4.93 -8.09 3.64
CA TYR A 115 3.66 -8.68 3.29
C TYR A 115 3.82 -10.04 2.62
N VAL A 116 3.15 -11.05 3.14
CA VAL A 116 2.94 -12.32 2.45
C VAL A 116 1.55 -12.30 1.84
N ARG A 117 1.46 -12.52 0.53
CA ARG A 117 0.21 -12.50 -0.22
C ARG A 117 -0.07 -13.85 -0.86
N ASN A 118 -1.35 -14.22 -0.95
CA ASN A 118 -1.78 -15.33 -1.79
C ASN A 118 -1.92 -14.87 -3.25
N VAL A 119 -2.28 -15.81 -4.13
CA VAL A 119 -2.46 -15.57 -5.58
C VAL A 119 -3.57 -14.55 -5.85
N GLN A 120 -4.60 -14.47 -5.01
CA GLN A 120 -5.71 -13.52 -5.16
C GLN A 120 -5.35 -12.10 -4.72
N GLY A 121 -4.14 -11.92 -4.12
CA GLY A 121 -3.68 -10.64 -3.61
C GLY A 121 -4.07 -10.38 -2.15
N ASP A 122 -4.67 -11.37 -1.46
CA ASP A 122 -4.97 -11.23 -0.04
C ASP A 122 -3.66 -11.18 0.74
N ILE A 123 -3.57 -10.28 1.70
CA ILE A 123 -2.50 -10.28 2.69
C ILE A 123 -2.85 -11.39 3.69
N ILE A 124 -2.05 -12.46 3.70
CA ILE A 124 -2.27 -13.64 4.57
C ILE A 124 -1.34 -13.66 5.78
N ALA A 125 -0.22 -12.93 5.71
CA ALA A 125 0.69 -12.82 6.84
C ALA A 125 1.57 -11.57 6.76
N LEU A 126 2.17 -11.23 7.91
CA LEU A 126 3.31 -10.32 8.01
C LEU A 126 4.49 -11.11 8.57
N VAL A 127 5.67 -10.89 7.99
CA VAL A 127 6.93 -11.47 8.46
C VAL A 127 7.89 -10.36 8.87
N ASP A 128 8.72 -10.62 9.86
CA ASP A 128 9.78 -9.70 10.28
C ASP A 128 11.02 -9.81 9.36
N ALA A 129 12.08 -9.09 9.70
CA ALA A 129 13.33 -9.08 8.95
C ALA A 129 14.07 -10.43 8.92
N ASP A 130 13.77 -11.31 9.87
CA ASP A 130 14.37 -12.65 9.96
C ASP A 130 13.52 -13.71 9.23
N GLY A 131 12.40 -13.29 8.62
CA GLY A 131 11.47 -14.16 7.90
C GLY A 131 10.50 -14.92 8.81
N LYS A 132 10.46 -14.59 10.11
CA LYS A 132 9.50 -15.18 11.05
C LYS A 132 8.11 -14.60 10.81
N VAL A 133 7.11 -15.46 10.70
CA VAL A 133 5.71 -15.02 10.63
C VAL A 133 5.28 -14.48 11.98
N VAL A 134 4.99 -13.19 12.07
CA VAL A 134 4.59 -12.49 13.30
C VAL A 134 3.08 -12.22 13.39
N VAL A 135 2.41 -12.15 12.23
CA VAL A 135 0.94 -12.02 12.11
C VAL A 135 0.45 -12.94 11.00
N LYS A 136 -0.71 -13.58 11.21
CA LYS A 136 -1.49 -14.27 10.17
C LYS A 136 -2.91 -13.72 10.13
N TYR A 137 -3.42 -13.53 8.92
CA TYR A 137 -4.80 -13.14 8.65
C TYR A 137 -5.53 -14.28 7.97
N THR A 138 -6.71 -14.61 8.47
CA THR A 138 -7.61 -15.60 7.87
C THR A 138 -8.93 -14.93 7.56
N SER A 139 -9.38 -15.05 6.34
CA SER A 139 -10.70 -14.58 5.88
C SER A 139 -11.41 -15.67 5.09
N ASP A 140 -12.73 -15.54 4.96
CA ASP A 140 -13.48 -16.35 4.01
C ASP A 140 -13.28 -15.85 2.58
N SER A 141 -13.89 -16.53 1.61
CA SER A 141 -13.79 -16.17 0.18
C SER A 141 -14.41 -14.81 -0.18
N TRP A 142 -15.19 -14.22 0.72
CA TRP A 142 -15.79 -12.90 0.56
C TRP A 142 -15.03 -11.81 1.33
N GLY A 143 -13.97 -12.17 2.07
CA GLY A 143 -13.16 -11.23 2.80
C GLY A 143 -13.61 -10.99 4.25
N LYS A 144 -14.63 -11.70 4.75
CA LYS A 144 -14.97 -11.65 6.18
C LYS A 144 -13.78 -12.14 6.98
N VAL A 145 -13.28 -11.31 7.89
CA VAL A 145 -12.16 -11.64 8.75
C VAL A 145 -12.61 -12.72 9.75
N ILE A 146 -11.96 -13.89 9.71
CA ILE A 146 -12.22 -15.02 10.62
C ILE A 146 -11.30 -14.94 11.82
N ALA A 147 -10.01 -14.69 11.58
CA ALA A 147 -9.00 -14.62 12.64
C ALA A 147 -7.81 -13.74 12.25
N VAL A 148 -7.25 -13.09 13.26
CA VAL A 148 -5.92 -12.48 13.23
C VAL A 148 -5.12 -13.16 14.33
N THR A 149 -4.03 -13.85 14.00
CA THR A 149 -3.24 -14.66 14.94
C THR A 149 -1.75 -14.38 14.80
N GLY A 150 -0.97 -14.83 15.75
CA GLY A 150 0.48 -14.63 15.78
C GLY A 150 0.92 -13.80 16.97
N GLU A 151 2.22 -13.72 17.19
CA GLU A 151 2.83 -13.04 18.35
C GLU A 151 2.48 -11.53 18.40
N LEU A 152 2.36 -10.90 17.24
CA LEU A 152 2.04 -9.47 17.10
C LEU A 152 0.61 -9.22 16.60
N ALA A 153 -0.30 -10.18 16.74
CA ALA A 153 -1.68 -10.08 16.27
C ALA A 153 -2.40 -8.84 16.81
N ASP A 154 -2.34 -8.64 18.13
CA ASP A 154 -3.06 -7.58 18.84
C ASP A 154 -2.38 -6.19 18.74
N THR A 155 -1.20 -6.13 18.15
CA THR A 155 -0.43 -4.89 17.97
C THR A 155 -0.26 -4.56 16.50
N VAL A 156 0.73 -5.11 15.84
CA VAL A 156 1.01 -4.91 14.40
C VAL A 156 -0.15 -5.42 13.54
N GLY A 157 -0.75 -6.57 13.91
CA GLY A 157 -1.87 -7.16 13.18
C GLY A 157 -3.12 -6.28 13.14
N VAL A 158 -3.41 -5.58 14.23
CA VAL A 158 -4.51 -4.62 14.30
C VAL A 158 -4.15 -3.30 13.60
N GLN A 159 -2.90 -2.85 13.72
CA GLN A 159 -2.45 -1.58 13.13
C GLN A 159 -2.31 -1.66 11.61
N ASN A 160 -1.99 -2.83 11.05
CA ASN A 160 -1.97 -3.00 9.60
C ASN A 160 -3.40 -3.08 9.03
N PRO A 161 -3.80 -2.14 8.17
CA PRO A 161 -5.15 -2.12 7.61
C PRO A 161 -5.30 -3.01 6.36
N PHE A 162 -4.20 -3.33 5.67
CA PHE A 162 -4.29 -4.07 4.42
C PHE A 162 -4.49 -5.57 4.67
N ARG A 163 -5.57 -6.12 4.11
CA ARG A 163 -5.98 -7.53 4.31
C ARG A 163 -6.47 -8.17 3.01
N TYR A 164 -7.73 -8.55 2.93
CA TYR A 164 -8.38 -9.19 1.79
C TYR A 164 -8.14 -8.40 0.49
N LYS A 165 -7.58 -9.04 -0.53
CA LYS A 165 -7.19 -8.47 -1.85
C LYS A 165 -6.31 -7.21 -1.78
N GLY A 166 -5.65 -7.00 -0.62
CA GLY A 166 -4.88 -5.79 -0.37
C GLY A 166 -5.74 -4.53 -0.18
N TYR A 167 -7.01 -4.67 0.15
CA TYR A 167 -7.88 -3.53 0.48
C TYR A 167 -7.63 -3.01 1.88
N TYR A 168 -7.93 -1.74 2.06
CA TYR A 168 -7.86 -1.09 3.36
C TYR A 168 -9.07 -1.46 4.22
N TYR A 169 -8.83 -2.15 5.32
CA TYR A 169 -9.85 -2.58 6.29
C TYR A 169 -9.98 -1.58 7.43
N ASP A 170 -11.16 -1.03 7.63
CA ASP A 170 -11.48 -0.19 8.78
C ASP A 170 -11.96 -1.09 9.93
N ASN A 171 -11.10 -1.31 10.94
CA ASN A 171 -11.39 -2.17 12.09
C ASN A 171 -12.65 -1.73 12.86
N GLU A 172 -12.93 -0.43 12.86
CA GLU A 172 -14.03 0.19 13.61
C GLU A 172 -15.40 -0.13 13.00
N THR A 173 -15.43 -0.35 11.68
CA THR A 173 -16.68 -0.62 10.95
C THR A 173 -16.77 -2.05 10.42
N GLY A 174 -15.66 -2.76 10.35
CA GLY A 174 -15.61 -4.08 9.70
C GLY A 174 -15.68 -4.04 8.17
N MET A 175 -15.58 -2.85 7.56
CA MET A 175 -15.72 -2.66 6.12
C MET A 175 -14.37 -2.44 5.44
N TYR A 176 -14.32 -2.75 4.15
CA TYR A 176 -13.18 -2.44 3.28
C TYR A 176 -13.43 -1.14 2.52
N TYR A 177 -12.47 -0.21 2.59
CA TYR A 177 -12.46 1.00 1.78
C TYR A 177 -11.80 0.72 0.44
N LEU A 178 -12.59 0.75 -0.64
CA LEU A 178 -12.15 0.56 -2.01
C LEU A 178 -12.09 1.90 -2.77
N LYS A 179 -11.71 2.98 -2.11
CA LYS A 179 -11.61 4.36 -2.64
C LYS A 179 -12.95 4.99 -3.00
N SER A 180 -13.66 4.48 -4.00
CA SER A 180 -14.97 5.03 -4.40
C SER A 180 -16.12 4.55 -3.54
N ARG A 181 -16.03 3.33 -3.01
CA ARG A 181 -17.10 2.68 -2.23
C ARG A 181 -16.56 1.93 -1.01
N TYR A 182 -17.48 1.63 -0.09
CA TYR A 182 -17.21 0.74 1.05
C TYR A 182 -17.87 -0.60 0.80
N TYR A 183 -17.08 -1.65 0.94
CA TYR A 183 -17.51 -3.04 0.79
C TYR A 183 -17.69 -3.68 2.17
N ASP A 184 -18.85 -4.23 2.39
CA ASP A 184 -19.18 -4.99 3.60
C ASP A 184 -19.16 -6.49 3.28
N ALA A 185 -18.21 -7.20 3.88
CA ALA A 185 -18.01 -8.63 3.67
C ALA A 185 -19.08 -9.50 4.37
N GLU A 186 -19.76 -8.97 5.40
CA GLU A 186 -20.86 -9.68 6.08
C GLU A 186 -22.07 -9.83 5.17
N ILE A 187 -22.46 -8.75 4.48
CA ILE A 187 -23.56 -8.75 3.54
C ILE A 187 -23.11 -8.98 2.09
N LYS A 188 -21.79 -9.13 1.85
CA LYS A 188 -21.17 -9.51 0.57
C LYS A 188 -21.42 -8.53 -0.56
N ARG A 189 -21.52 -7.22 -0.25
CA ARG A 189 -21.85 -6.18 -1.23
C ARG A 189 -21.35 -4.81 -0.81
N PHE A 190 -21.43 -3.87 -1.73
CA PHE A 190 -21.21 -2.45 -1.42
C PHE A 190 -22.41 -1.90 -0.63
N ILE A 191 -22.14 -0.97 0.31
CA ILE A 191 -23.17 -0.31 1.13
C ILE A 191 -23.84 0.87 0.42
N CYS A 192 -23.36 1.26 -0.77
CA CYS A 192 -23.99 2.25 -1.64
C CYS A 192 -24.06 1.73 -3.07
N ALA A 193 -25.03 2.25 -3.82
CA ALA A 193 -25.15 1.96 -5.24
C ALA A 193 -23.96 2.53 -6.02
N ASP A 194 -23.60 1.92 -7.16
CA ASP A 194 -22.59 2.46 -8.06
C ASP A 194 -22.99 3.84 -8.59
N GLY A 195 -22.01 4.71 -8.75
CA GLY A 195 -22.21 6.01 -9.41
C GLY A 195 -22.36 5.89 -10.93
N TYR A 196 -21.94 4.76 -11.50
CA TYR A 196 -22.04 4.48 -12.93
C TYR A 196 -23.02 3.35 -13.18
N PHE A 197 -24.08 3.65 -13.91
CA PHE A 197 -25.00 2.63 -14.38
C PHE A 197 -24.42 1.96 -15.61
N SER A 198 -24.12 0.67 -15.53
CA SER A 198 -23.71 -0.11 -16.69
C SER A 198 -24.94 -0.60 -17.45
N THR A 199 -25.00 -0.25 -18.73
CA THR A 199 -26.01 -0.79 -19.68
C THR A 199 -25.49 -2.04 -20.40
N GLY A 200 -24.53 -2.77 -19.80
CA GLY A 200 -23.93 -3.97 -20.37
C GLY A 200 -24.97 -5.08 -20.66
N VAL A 201 -24.61 -5.97 -21.58
CA VAL A 201 -25.48 -7.04 -22.09
C VAL A 201 -25.66 -8.18 -21.09
N GLY A 202 -24.96 -8.16 -19.94
CA GLY A 202 -24.98 -9.19 -18.91
C GLY A 202 -26.09 -9.00 -17.87
N LYS A 203 -26.74 -10.10 -17.45
CA LYS A 203 -27.77 -10.06 -16.38
C LYS A 203 -27.29 -9.47 -15.04
N HIS A 204 -25.97 -9.41 -14.83
CA HIS A 204 -25.35 -8.92 -13.60
C HIS A 204 -24.86 -7.46 -13.69
N ASP A 205 -24.77 -6.90 -14.91
CA ASP A 205 -24.24 -5.56 -15.13
C ASP A 205 -25.15 -4.45 -14.61
N CYS A 206 -26.41 -4.78 -14.33
CA CYS A 206 -27.41 -3.83 -13.82
C CYS A 206 -27.46 -3.74 -12.29
N ASN A 207 -26.83 -4.66 -11.55
CA ASN A 207 -26.86 -4.62 -10.08
C ASN A 207 -25.84 -3.63 -9.52
N MET A 208 -26.31 -2.47 -9.09
CA MET A 208 -25.47 -1.36 -8.65
C MET A 208 -24.76 -1.58 -7.32
N PHE A 209 -25.10 -2.62 -6.56
CA PHE A 209 -24.47 -2.94 -5.27
C PHE A 209 -23.52 -4.14 -5.36
N LEU A 210 -23.38 -4.71 -6.54
CA LEU A 210 -22.71 -5.98 -6.74
C LEU A 210 -21.20 -5.85 -6.53
N TYR A 211 -20.62 -6.75 -5.74
CA TYR A 211 -19.18 -6.89 -5.59
C TYR A 211 -18.67 -8.05 -6.46
N CYS A 212 -17.65 -7.77 -7.26
CA CYS A 212 -16.94 -8.76 -8.08
C CYS A 212 -17.87 -9.69 -8.91
N ASN A 213 -19.01 -9.19 -9.38
CA ASN A 213 -20.00 -9.98 -10.13
C ASN A 213 -20.41 -11.27 -9.40
N ASN A 214 -20.59 -11.21 -8.09
CA ASN A 214 -20.85 -12.36 -7.19
C ASN A 214 -19.84 -13.52 -7.31
N ASN A 215 -18.67 -13.26 -7.85
CA ASN A 215 -17.58 -14.23 -7.96
C ASN A 215 -16.24 -13.64 -7.52
N PRO A 216 -16.05 -13.43 -6.21
CA PRO A 216 -14.84 -12.82 -5.68
C PRO A 216 -13.61 -13.73 -5.80
N ILE A 217 -13.79 -15.04 -6.05
CA ILE A 217 -12.68 -15.95 -6.31
C ILE A 217 -11.99 -15.62 -7.65
N MET A 218 -12.80 -15.33 -8.68
CA MET A 218 -12.31 -15.10 -10.04
C MET A 218 -12.15 -13.62 -10.39
N ASN A 219 -12.72 -12.71 -9.60
CA ASN A 219 -12.75 -11.29 -9.88
C ASN A 219 -12.18 -10.47 -8.71
N VAL A 220 -11.66 -9.29 -9.02
CA VAL A 220 -11.19 -8.28 -8.06
C VAL A 220 -11.68 -6.91 -8.50
N ASP A 221 -12.18 -6.11 -7.57
CA ASP A 221 -12.49 -4.70 -7.79
C ASP A 221 -11.40 -3.85 -7.14
N VAL A 222 -10.56 -3.20 -7.94
CA VAL A 222 -9.34 -2.53 -7.44
C VAL A 222 -9.65 -1.18 -6.78
N ASN A 223 -10.72 -0.53 -7.20
CA ASN A 223 -11.02 0.86 -6.84
C ASN A 223 -12.49 1.15 -6.51
N GLY A 224 -13.32 0.11 -6.46
CA GLY A 224 -14.74 0.22 -6.15
C GLY A 224 -15.62 0.71 -7.31
N TYR A 225 -15.10 0.78 -8.54
CA TYR A 225 -15.86 1.15 -9.74
C TYR A 225 -16.17 -0.02 -10.67
N SER A 226 -15.21 -0.92 -10.83
CA SER A 226 -15.37 -2.04 -11.75
C SER A 226 -14.48 -3.21 -11.38
N PHE A 227 -14.97 -4.42 -11.61
CA PHE A 227 -14.19 -5.62 -11.40
C PHE A 227 -13.32 -5.97 -12.61
N ILE A 228 -12.16 -6.56 -12.32
CA ILE A 228 -11.25 -7.14 -13.32
C ILE A 228 -11.22 -8.65 -13.08
N SER A 229 -11.36 -9.45 -14.16
CA SER A 229 -11.18 -10.90 -14.03
C SER A 229 -9.76 -11.21 -13.56
N PHE A 230 -9.66 -12.03 -12.53
CA PHE A 230 -8.40 -12.52 -11.97
C PHE A 230 -7.50 -13.17 -13.03
N VAL A 231 -8.10 -13.89 -13.98
CA VAL A 231 -7.37 -14.52 -15.11
C VAL A 231 -6.57 -13.48 -15.91
N LYS A 232 -7.15 -12.30 -16.18
CA LYS A 232 -6.44 -11.21 -16.86
C LYS A 232 -5.29 -10.66 -16.02
N LYS A 233 -5.49 -10.52 -14.70
CA LYS A 233 -4.46 -10.04 -13.76
C LYS A 233 -3.34 -11.07 -13.61
N SER A 234 -3.67 -12.36 -13.52
CA SER A 234 -2.70 -13.46 -13.42
C SER A 234 -1.89 -13.63 -14.70
N ILE A 235 -2.50 -13.48 -15.87
CA ILE A 235 -1.78 -13.52 -17.16
C ILE A 235 -0.77 -12.36 -17.25
N SER A 236 -1.12 -11.17 -16.77
CA SER A 236 -0.19 -10.03 -16.71
C SER A 236 0.97 -10.30 -15.75
N PHE A 237 0.70 -10.91 -14.61
CA PHE A 237 1.70 -11.32 -13.62
C PHE A 237 2.65 -12.41 -14.19
N VAL A 238 2.10 -13.45 -14.81
CA VAL A 238 2.89 -14.52 -15.47
C VAL A 238 3.73 -13.96 -16.64
N LYS A 239 3.18 -13.04 -17.43
CA LYS A 239 3.94 -12.34 -18.48
C LYS A 239 5.09 -11.52 -17.90
N GLY A 240 4.89 -10.89 -16.73
CA GLY A 240 5.96 -10.18 -16.00
C GLY A 240 7.08 -11.11 -15.57
N ILE A 241 6.75 -12.30 -15.02
CA ILE A 241 7.72 -13.32 -14.61
C ILE A 241 8.46 -13.88 -15.85
N VAL A 242 7.74 -14.25 -16.90
CA VAL A 242 8.34 -14.75 -18.14
C VAL A 242 9.25 -13.71 -18.78
N GLY A 243 8.84 -12.43 -18.76
CA GLY A 243 9.68 -11.32 -19.23
C GLY A 243 10.93 -11.09 -18.39
N ALA A 244 10.87 -11.34 -17.08
CA ALA A 244 12.03 -11.26 -16.19
C ALA A 244 13.00 -12.44 -16.42
N VAL A 245 12.48 -13.65 -16.56
CA VAL A 245 13.26 -14.86 -16.88
C VAL A 245 13.93 -14.75 -18.24
N SER A 246 13.24 -14.23 -19.27
CA SER A 246 13.81 -14.02 -20.60
C SER A 246 14.90 -12.96 -20.66
N LYS A 247 15.01 -12.10 -19.63
CA LYS A 247 16.08 -11.12 -19.46
C LYS A 247 17.27 -11.62 -18.62
N GLY A 248 17.38 -12.94 -18.42
CA GLY A 248 18.50 -13.56 -17.72
C GLY A 248 18.47 -13.45 -16.21
N ILE A 249 17.34 -13.12 -15.62
CA ILE A 249 17.15 -13.20 -14.17
C ILE A 249 16.97 -14.67 -13.81
N SER A 250 18.03 -15.29 -13.32
CA SER A 250 18.00 -16.68 -12.85
C SER A 250 17.14 -16.77 -11.58
N ILE A 251 16.01 -17.47 -11.65
CA ILE A 251 15.24 -17.87 -10.48
C ILE A 251 15.92 -19.12 -9.93
N SER A 252 16.85 -18.95 -8.99
CA SER A 252 17.50 -20.05 -8.31
C SER A 252 16.53 -20.67 -7.31
N GLY A 253 15.94 -21.78 -7.67
CA GLY A 253 15.08 -22.59 -6.80
C GLY A 253 14.27 -23.59 -7.61
N GLY A 254 14.66 -24.87 -7.56
CA GLY A 254 14.13 -25.96 -8.36
C GLY A 254 12.66 -26.34 -8.15
N SER A 255 11.83 -25.46 -7.63
CA SER A 255 10.42 -25.74 -7.33
C SER A 255 9.42 -25.06 -8.27
N ALA A 256 9.84 -24.11 -9.08
CA ALA A 256 8.93 -23.35 -9.97
C ALA A 256 8.49 -24.11 -11.24
N VAL A 257 9.17 -25.19 -11.60
CA VAL A 257 8.89 -25.96 -12.84
C VAL A 257 7.95 -27.15 -12.57
N ALA A 258 7.79 -27.58 -11.32
CA ALA A 258 6.96 -28.74 -10.97
C ALA A 258 5.43 -28.49 -11.01
N ILE A 259 5.00 -27.25 -11.25
CA ILE A 259 3.57 -26.84 -11.17
C ILE A 259 2.77 -27.23 -12.42
N ALA A 260 3.43 -27.58 -13.52
CA ALA A 260 2.76 -27.80 -14.80
C ALA A 260 2.35 -29.27 -15.06
N THR A 261 2.62 -30.22 -14.15
CA THR A 261 2.48 -31.66 -14.43
C THR A 261 1.86 -32.52 -13.36
N SER A 262 1.16 -31.98 -12.36
CA SER A 262 0.45 -32.84 -11.39
C SER A 262 -1.04 -32.87 -11.69
N ASP A 263 -1.51 -33.97 -12.26
CA ASP A 263 -2.91 -34.34 -12.49
C ASP A 263 -3.58 -34.75 -11.16
N GLY A 264 -3.74 -33.84 -10.22
CA GLY A 264 -4.38 -34.09 -8.93
C GLY A 264 -5.74 -33.35 -8.79
N PRO A 265 -6.68 -33.83 -7.95
CA PRO A 265 -8.10 -33.44 -8.02
C PRO A 265 -8.47 -32.08 -7.37
N SER A 266 -7.55 -31.13 -7.18
CA SER A 266 -7.91 -29.80 -6.64
C SER A 266 -6.97 -28.69 -7.15
N PRO A 267 -7.31 -28.06 -8.28
CA PRO A 267 -6.51 -26.93 -8.80
C PRO A 267 -6.42 -25.74 -7.86
N VAL A 268 -7.34 -25.58 -6.90
CA VAL A 268 -7.36 -24.47 -5.94
C VAL A 268 -6.26 -24.58 -4.89
N MET A 269 -5.95 -25.80 -4.42
CA MET A 269 -4.90 -26.03 -3.42
C MET A 269 -3.49 -25.88 -4.03
N ASP A 270 -3.29 -26.28 -5.27
CA ASP A 270 -2.02 -26.15 -5.98
C ASP A 270 -1.69 -24.67 -6.28
N PHE A 271 -2.70 -23.85 -6.57
CA PHE A 271 -2.54 -22.41 -6.70
C PHE A 271 -2.22 -21.70 -5.38
N VAL A 272 -2.74 -22.18 -4.25
CA VAL A 272 -2.43 -21.64 -2.93
C VAL A 272 -0.99 -21.99 -2.54
N ALA A 273 -0.56 -23.23 -2.78
CA ALA A 273 0.83 -23.64 -2.55
C ALA A 273 1.81 -22.87 -3.45
N ALA A 274 1.49 -22.68 -4.72
CA ALA A 274 2.28 -21.87 -5.66
C ALA A 274 2.34 -20.39 -5.25
N GLY A 275 1.26 -19.84 -4.74
CA GLY A 275 1.22 -18.46 -4.24
C GLY A 275 2.06 -18.25 -2.99
N ILE A 276 2.08 -19.22 -2.08
CA ILE A 276 2.93 -19.20 -0.89
C ILE A 276 4.40 -19.34 -1.30
N VAL A 277 4.73 -20.26 -2.22
CA VAL A 277 6.08 -20.47 -2.71
C VAL A 277 6.58 -19.25 -3.51
N LEU A 278 5.74 -18.63 -4.34
CA LEU A 278 6.08 -17.39 -5.05
C LEU A 278 6.22 -16.20 -4.10
N GLY A 279 5.39 -16.10 -3.07
CA GLY A 279 5.52 -15.08 -2.03
C GLY A 279 6.82 -15.26 -1.24
N PHE A 280 7.19 -16.48 -0.92
CA PHE A 280 8.43 -16.83 -0.23
C PHE A 280 9.68 -16.58 -1.11
N ASN A 281 9.62 -16.92 -2.40
CA ASN A 281 10.70 -16.65 -3.36
C ASN A 281 10.85 -15.15 -3.67
N ILE A 282 9.76 -14.39 -3.69
CA ILE A 282 9.81 -12.93 -3.80
C ILE A 282 10.42 -12.34 -2.53
N TYR A 283 10.10 -12.86 -1.35
CA TYR A 283 10.72 -12.46 -0.09
C TYR A 283 12.22 -12.76 -0.09
N GLU A 284 12.66 -13.99 -0.44
CA GLU A 284 14.09 -14.35 -0.53
C GLU A 284 14.81 -13.51 -1.59
N TYR A 285 14.19 -13.29 -2.75
CA TYR A 285 14.75 -12.43 -3.80
C TYR A 285 14.92 -10.97 -3.36
N TYR A 286 13.92 -10.42 -2.65
CA TYR A 286 14.01 -9.05 -2.12
C TYR A 286 14.83 -8.98 -0.84
N LYS A 287 14.83 -10.02 0.00
CA LYS A 287 15.71 -10.13 1.16
C LYS A 287 17.17 -10.06 0.72
N ASP A 288 17.56 -10.84 -0.29
CA ASP A 288 18.92 -10.81 -0.84
C ASP A 288 19.22 -9.48 -1.52
N LYS A 289 18.28 -8.87 -2.27
CA LYS A 289 18.47 -7.56 -2.88
C LYS A 289 18.35 -6.40 -1.90
N ILE A 290 17.52 -6.48 -0.88
CA ILE A 290 17.46 -5.51 0.22
C ILE A 290 18.70 -5.69 1.10
N HIS A 291 19.15 -6.91 1.35
CA HIS A 291 20.43 -7.19 2.01
C HIS A 291 21.61 -6.77 1.12
N ASP A 292 21.60 -7.09 -0.17
CA ASP A 292 22.73 -6.76 -1.07
C ASP A 292 22.79 -5.25 -1.43
N ASN A 293 21.67 -4.57 -1.61
CA ASN A 293 21.69 -3.16 -1.98
C ASN A 293 21.47 -2.17 -0.83
N THR A 294 20.94 -2.59 0.32
CA THR A 294 20.66 -1.66 1.41
C THR A 294 21.33 -2.07 2.71
N GLN A 295 21.23 -3.34 3.13
CA GLN A 295 21.81 -3.78 4.40
C GLN A 295 23.25 -4.26 4.28
N THR A 296 23.69 -4.89 3.20
CA THR A 296 25.08 -5.29 3.05
C THR A 296 25.97 -4.05 2.86
N LYS A 297 25.49 -3.01 2.18
CA LYS A 297 26.17 -1.70 2.16
C LYS A 297 26.01 -0.93 3.47
N ILE A 298 24.92 -1.10 4.22
CA ILE A 298 24.74 -0.49 5.55
C ILE A 298 25.54 -1.23 6.63
N LEU A 299 25.64 -2.56 6.58
CA LEU A 299 26.35 -3.37 7.57
C LEU A 299 27.85 -3.47 7.31
N SER A 300 28.30 -3.24 6.07
CA SER A 300 29.72 -3.15 5.72
C SER A 300 30.31 -1.73 5.83
N LEU A 301 29.47 -0.72 6.05
CA LEU A 301 29.96 0.59 6.44
C LEU A 301 30.56 0.46 7.85
N PRO A 302 31.80 0.91 8.06
CA PRO A 302 32.34 0.94 9.41
C PRO A 302 31.34 1.72 10.27
N ARG A 303 30.90 1.13 11.38
CA ARG A 303 30.10 1.79 12.42
C ARG A 303 30.97 2.87 13.07
N ASN A 304 31.33 3.88 12.29
CA ASN A 304 32.04 5.01 12.79
C ASN A 304 31.06 5.89 13.57
N LYS A 305 31.37 6.09 14.84
CA LYS A 305 30.67 6.91 15.81
C LYS A 305 30.53 8.39 15.41
N LYS A 306 31.11 8.82 14.29
CA LYS A 306 31.01 10.20 13.77
C LYS A 306 30.05 10.21 12.57
N ASP A 307 29.08 11.11 12.64
CA ASP A 307 28.17 11.38 11.54
C ASP A 307 28.95 11.97 10.34
N VAL A 308 28.72 11.42 9.14
CA VAL A 308 29.44 11.82 7.93
C VAL A 308 28.82 13.09 7.38
N VAL A 309 29.60 14.16 7.36
CA VAL A 309 29.23 15.43 6.72
C VAL A 309 29.32 15.28 5.21
N ILE A 310 28.26 15.72 4.51
CA ILE A 310 28.15 15.60 3.06
C ILE A 310 27.74 16.93 2.41
N TYR A 311 28.17 17.13 1.18
CA TYR A 311 28.06 18.38 0.44
C TYR A 311 27.38 18.17 -0.90
N ARG A 312 26.34 18.95 -1.21
CA ARG A 312 25.74 19.05 -2.54
C ARG A 312 26.19 20.34 -3.20
N TYR A 313 27.03 20.24 -4.20
CA TYR A 313 27.54 21.44 -4.92
C TYR A 313 26.38 22.15 -5.65
N GLY A 314 26.45 23.49 -5.72
CA GLY A 314 25.44 24.34 -6.35
C GLY A 314 24.48 25.04 -5.37
N GLY A 315 24.56 24.74 -4.06
CA GLY A 315 23.83 25.42 -3.00
C GLY A 315 22.45 24.83 -2.66
N THR A 316 21.64 25.57 -1.88
CA THR A 316 20.40 25.11 -1.25
C THR A 316 19.13 25.35 -2.04
N ASN A 317 19.25 25.70 -3.33
CA ASN A 317 18.10 25.89 -4.21
C ASN A 317 17.33 24.55 -4.40
N PRO A 318 15.99 24.51 -4.31
CA PRO A 318 15.20 23.31 -4.53
C PRO A 318 15.53 22.56 -5.83
N GLY A 319 15.80 23.26 -6.93
CA GLY A 319 16.20 22.64 -8.18
C GLY A 319 17.52 21.87 -8.08
N ASN A 320 18.46 22.32 -7.26
CA ASN A 320 19.72 21.62 -7.00
C ASN A 320 19.56 20.44 -6.03
N LEU A 321 18.49 20.43 -5.23
CA LEU A 321 18.17 19.39 -4.25
C LEU A 321 17.14 18.37 -4.79
N THR A 322 16.87 18.41 -6.09
CA THR A 322 16.03 17.46 -6.83
C THR A 322 16.91 16.66 -7.77
N PRO A 323 16.78 15.32 -7.84
CA PRO A 323 17.53 14.53 -8.83
C PRO A 323 17.07 14.88 -10.25
N SER A 324 18.02 14.83 -11.20
CA SER A 324 17.79 15.00 -12.63
C SER A 324 17.68 13.63 -13.32
N GLN A 325 17.38 13.61 -14.62
CA GLN A 325 17.39 12.36 -15.39
C GLN A 325 18.75 11.63 -15.37
N LYS A 326 19.84 12.35 -15.16
CA LYS A 326 21.17 11.76 -15.00
C LYS A 326 21.35 11.03 -13.67
N ASP A 327 20.50 11.30 -12.70
CA ASP A 327 20.50 10.72 -11.36
C ASP A 327 19.53 9.52 -11.25
N SER A 328 18.90 9.07 -12.36
CA SER A 328 17.83 8.05 -12.38
C SER A 328 18.22 6.73 -11.71
N ASP A 329 19.49 6.36 -11.77
CA ASP A 329 20.00 5.08 -11.27
C ASP A 329 20.61 5.19 -9.86
N THR A 330 21.06 6.40 -9.48
CA THR A 330 21.84 6.62 -8.26
C THR A 330 21.16 7.53 -7.23
N GLY A 331 20.12 8.24 -7.62
CA GLY A 331 19.48 9.25 -6.77
C GLY A 331 20.24 10.58 -6.71
N LEU A 332 19.85 11.45 -5.78
CA LEU A 332 20.47 12.75 -5.60
C LEU A 332 21.87 12.59 -5.02
N SER A 333 22.88 13.05 -5.76
CA SER A 333 24.30 12.84 -5.43
C SER A 333 24.85 13.89 -4.47
N PHE A 334 25.53 13.44 -3.42
CA PHE A 334 26.33 14.26 -2.51
C PHE A 334 27.79 13.81 -2.51
N SER A 335 28.72 14.69 -2.10
CA SER A 335 30.14 14.39 -1.94
C SER A 335 30.51 14.42 -0.45
N THR A 336 31.43 13.57 -0.03
CA THR A 336 32.08 13.67 1.28
C THR A 336 33.25 14.69 1.28
N ILE A 337 33.60 15.20 0.11
CA ILE A 337 34.68 16.21 -0.06
C ILE A 337 34.04 17.60 -0.02
N PRO A 338 34.51 18.54 0.82
CA PRO A 338 34.01 19.90 0.82
C PRO A 338 34.33 20.62 -0.50
N PRO A 339 33.53 21.63 -0.90
CA PRO A 339 33.78 22.44 -2.07
C PRO A 339 35.09 23.22 -1.89
N ARG A 340 35.73 23.59 -3.02
CA ARG A 340 36.89 24.52 -2.99
C ARG A 340 36.48 25.88 -2.43
N MET A 341 37.42 26.63 -1.90
CA MET A 341 37.19 28.00 -1.37
C MET A 341 36.38 28.83 -2.38
N GLY A 342 35.31 29.48 -1.90
CA GLY A 342 34.37 30.25 -2.72
C GLY A 342 33.31 29.45 -3.45
N GLY A 343 33.31 28.12 -3.38
CA GLY A 343 32.26 27.27 -3.96
C GLY A 343 30.96 27.34 -3.16
N LYS A 344 29.81 27.20 -3.85
CA LYS A 344 28.49 27.12 -3.21
C LYS A 344 28.14 25.65 -3.01
N ALA A 345 27.66 25.30 -1.81
CA ALA A 345 27.12 23.97 -1.53
C ALA A 345 25.98 24.02 -0.51
N ALA A 346 25.17 22.98 -0.50
CA ALA A 346 24.32 22.60 0.59
C ALA A 346 25.04 21.56 1.46
N VAL A 347 24.99 21.69 2.77
CA VAL A 347 25.70 20.82 3.73
C VAL A 347 24.68 20.18 4.66
N THR A 348 24.85 18.90 4.92
CA THR A 348 24.11 18.14 5.92
C THR A 348 24.92 16.91 6.35
N THR A 349 24.31 15.98 7.07
CA THR A 349 24.92 14.69 7.40
C THR A 349 24.03 13.54 6.95
N ILE A 350 24.62 12.36 6.76
CA ILE A 350 23.88 11.14 6.41
C ILE A 350 22.81 10.85 7.44
N ASN A 351 23.13 10.91 8.74
CA ASN A 351 22.16 10.63 9.79
C ASN A 351 21.03 11.67 9.84
N THR A 352 21.31 12.93 9.55
CA THR A 352 20.30 13.99 9.54
C THR A 352 19.31 13.78 8.38
N LEU A 353 19.77 13.41 7.19
CA LEU A 353 18.89 13.02 6.08
C LEU A 353 18.05 11.79 6.43
N ASN A 354 18.66 10.75 6.98
CA ASN A 354 17.97 9.50 7.32
C ASN A 354 16.91 9.69 8.42
N LYS A 355 17.14 10.63 9.36
CA LYS A 355 16.15 11.01 10.38
C LYS A 355 14.87 11.63 9.82
N THR A 356 14.89 12.14 8.59
CA THR A 356 13.66 12.65 7.94
C THR A 356 12.62 11.55 7.71
N GLY A 357 13.06 10.29 7.55
CA GLY A 357 12.21 9.16 7.18
C GLY A 357 11.62 9.23 5.77
N ILE A 358 11.91 10.29 5.00
CA ILE A 358 11.34 10.57 3.67
C ILE A 358 12.35 10.28 2.56
N VAL A 359 13.64 10.51 2.86
CA VAL A 359 14.77 10.15 2.00
C VAL A 359 15.74 9.29 2.77
N TYR A 360 16.50 8.47 2.04
CA TYR A 360 17.54 7.62 2.61
C TYR A 360 18.89 7.94 1.94
N ALA A 361 19.89 8.28 2.76
CA ALA A 361 21.23 8.60 2.33
C ALA A 361 22.20 7.46 2.68
N TYR A 362 23.01 7.01 1.73
CA TYR A 362 24.03 5.99 1.92
C TYR A 362 25.27 6.29 1.10
N GLN A 363 26.43 5.95 1.64
CA GLN A 363 27.70 6.12 0.95
C GLN A 363 27.92 4.92 0.01
N ASP A 364 27.91 5.16 -1.30
CA ASP A 364 28.09 4.15 -2.34
C ASP A 364 29.52 4.07 -2.85
N LYS A 365 30.32 5.14 -2.68
CA LYS A 365 31.76 5.21 -3.00
C LYS A 365 32.47 6.02 -1.93
N LEU A 366 33.83 5.95 -1.90
CA LEU A 366 34.65 6.63 -0.90
C LEU A 366 34.32 8.13 -0.75
N THR A 367 33.99 8.80 -1.85
CA THR A 367 33.73 10.25 -1.89
C THR A 367 32.33 10.60 -2.33
N HIS A 368 31.44 9.62 -2.47
CA HIS A 368 30.10 9.81 -3.00
C HIS A 368 29.04 9.21 -2.08
N VAL A 369 27.95 9.97 -1.91
CA VAL A 369 26.76 9.57 -1.16
C VAL A 369 25.55 9.74 -2.05
N SER A 370 24.78 8.69 -2.20
CA SER A 370 23.49 8.68 -2.90
C SER A 370 22.36 8.92 -1.92
N VAL A 371 21.41 9.78 -2.31
CA VAL A 371 20.18 10.04 -1.56
C VAL A 371 19.00 9.62 -2.43
N VAL A 372 18.25 8.66 -1.94
CA VAL A 372 17.10 8.07 -2.65
C VAL A 372 15.81 8.33 -1.88
N PRO A 373 14.66 8.39 -2.55
CA PRO A 373 13.38 8.53 -1.87
C PRO A 373 13.02 7.22 -1.15
N VAL A 374 12.41 7.33 0.02
CA VAL A 374 11.87 6.16 0.72
C VAL A 374 10.54 5.78 0.10
N GLY A 375 10.38 4.50 -0.22
CA GLY A 375 9.11 3.91 -0.66
C GLY A 375 8.70 4.12 -2.12
N VAL A 376 9.49 4.88 -2.92
CA VAL A 376 9.19 5.12 -4.34
C VAL A 376 10.46 5.07 -5.19
N SER A 377 10.31 5.02 -6.52
CA SER A 377 11.45 5.09 -7.42
C SER A 377 12.04 6.50 -7.50
N ILE A 378 13.32 6.59 -7.84
CA ILE A 378 13.99 7.88 -8.11
C ILE A 378 13.27 8.62 -9.24
N GLN A 379 12.79 7.89 -10.25
CA GLN A 379 12.03 8.47 -11.35
C GLN A 379 10.75 9.18 -10.88
N THR A 380 10.10 8.65 -9.83
CA THR A 380 8.93 9.30 -9.20
C THR A 380 9.32 10.66 -8.60
N TRP A 381 10.47 10.73 -7.91
CA TRP A 381 10.98 12.00 -7.38
C TRP A 381 11.32 12.98 -8.50
N ILE A 382 12.02 12.53 -9.56
CA ILE A 382 12.37 13.34 -10.73
C ILE A 382 11.10 13.95 -11.34
N ASN A 383 10.07 13.14 -11.58
CA ASN A 383 8.82 13.57 -12.19
C ASN A 383 8.01 14.54 -11.31
N ALA A 384 8.07 14.38 -9.99
CA ALA A 384 7.41 15.28 -9.04
C ALA A 384 8.13 16.63 -8.87
N GLY A 385 9.40 16.71 -9.29
CA GLY A 385 10.16 17.95 -9.37
C GLY A 385 10.51 18.59 -8.03
N SER A 386 10.91 19.85 -8.10
CA SER A 386 11.45 20.62 -6.96
C SER A 386 10.44 20.97 -5.87
N GLY A 387 9.14 20.82 -6.13
CA GLY A 387 8.08 20.98 -5.14
C GLY A 387 7.75 19.73 -4.34
N SER A 388 8.37 18.58 -4.67
CA SER A 388 8.07 17.29 -4.06
C SER A 388 8.40 17.24 -2.58
N ILE A 389 7.74 16.32 -1.86
CA ILE A 389 7.99 16.07 -0.43
C ILE A 389 9.43 15.64 -0.17
N TRP A 390 10.05 14.89 -1.09
CA TRP A 390 11.44 14.43 -0.99
C TRP A 390 12.41 15.61 -1.11
N THR A 391 12.21 16.52 -2.08
CA THR A 391 13.00 17.74 -2.21
C THR A 391 12.83 18.64 -0.98
N GLN A 392 11.60 18.79 -0.47
CA GLN A 392 11.36 19.59 0.74
C GLN A 392 11.99 18.94 1.98
N ALA A 393 11.99 17.60 2.09
CA ALA A 393 12.67 16.90 3.17
C ALA A 393 14.18 17.13 3.15
N VAL A 394 14.84 17.03 1.99
CA VAL A 394 16.26 17.35 1.86
C VAL A 394 16.51 18.82 2.20
N LYS A 395 15.67 19.74 1.67
CA LYS A 395 15.80 21.18 1.90
C LYS A 395 15.67 21.56 3.37
N SER A 396 14.83 20.88 4.14
CA SER A 396 14.59 21.16 5.56
C SER A 396 15.79 20.87 6.46
N VAL A 397 16.72 20.03 6.00
CA VAL A 397 17.87 19.55 6.79
C VAL A 397 19.23 19.92 6.21
N VAL A 398 19.26 20.69 5.12
CA VAL A 398 20.50 21.23 4.55
C VAL A 398 20.70 22.67 4.98
N VAL A 399 21.95 23.06 5.21
CA VAL A 399 22.36 24.44 5.44
C VAL A 399 23.27 24.91 4.32
N LYS A 400 23.37 26.23 4.14
CA LYS A 400 24.26 26.83 3.15
C LYS A 400 25.69 26.66 3.60
N TRP A 401 26.56 26.26 2.69
CA TRP A 401 28.02 26.24 2.91
C TRP A 401 28.58 27.68 2.95
N ASP A 402 29.21 28.05 4.04
CA ASP A 402 29.76 29.41 4.28
C ASP A 402 31.24 29.53 3.98
N GLY A 403 31.81 28.51 3.34
CA GLY A 403 33.23 28.56 2.93
C GLY A 403 34.25 28.28 4.02
N GLY A 404 33.82 27.71 5.16
CA GLY A 404 34.62 27.31 6.34
C GLY A 404 35.95 28.01 6.54
N ASN A 405 36.07 28.74 7.64
CA ASN A 405 37.39 29.08 8.20
C ASN A 405 38.00 27.83 8.83
#